data_f2af04aaeaa316f70e16a766176ce41d
#
_entry.id   f2af04aaeaa316f70e16a766176ce41d
#
_cell.length_a   1.000
_cell.length_b   1.000
_cell.length_c   1.000
_cell.angle_alpha   90.00
_cell.angle_beta   90.00
_cell.angle_gamma   90.00
#
_symmetry.space_group_name_H-M   'P 1'
#
loop_
_entity.id
_entity.type
_entity.pdbx_description
1 polymer ?
#
loop_
_entity_poly.entity_id
_entity_poly.type
_entity_poly.pdbx_seq_one_letter_code
_entity_poly.pdbx_strand_id
1 'polypeptide(L)'
;MKAALVLLTTLLIHGALTCGCAAPAPDPLATPTQLTFDVTILKGDKVPFRTEAWLRPGKMIVFPDGTLLADFGPSVNTRVRPGVARVLYQRQVFEMWDVAKKLGFADPELADFSANPYLVEAQPNEIVYIMTFAASDDRWTFVRRFEGTGEPDPASEVWVKVMAQAAFATDLAADADLPIRYDFGPDPYAWFKPPAK
;
A
#
# COMPACT_ATOMS: atom_id res chain seq x y z
N MET A 1 27.64 -61.95 -57.03
CA MET A 1 26.31 -62.54 -56.66
C MET A 1 26.00 -62.08 -55.22
N LYS A 2 24.80 -61.61 -54.98
CA LYS A 2 24.11 -61.15 -53.78
C LYS A 2 24.05 -59.59 -53.69
N ALA A 3 22.90 -59.09 -54.17
CA ALA A 3 22.39 -57.75 -53.98
C ALA A 3 21.93 -57.56 -52.52
N ALA A 4 22.37 -56.43 -51.87
CA ALA A 4 21.85 -56.01 -50.61
C ALA A 4 20.92 -54.80 -50.84
N LEU A 5 19.64 -55.02 -50.55
CA LEU A 5 18.57 -54.05 -50.63
C LEU A 5 18.64 -53.15 -49.39
N VAL A 6 18.97 -51.89 -49.59
CA VAL A 6 18.93 -50.86 -48.50
C VAL A 6 17.55 -50.28 -48.56
N LEU A 7 16.77 -50.57 -47.51
CA LEU A 7 15.45 -49.96 -47.25
C LEU A 7 15.66 -48.63 -46.61
N LEU A 8 15.38 -47.53 -47.33
CA LEU A 8 15.44 -46.15 -46.82
C LEU A 8 14.08 -45.82 -46.21
N THR A 9 13.98 -45.97 -44.89
CA THR A 9 12.82 -45.52 -44.10
C THR A 9 12.91 -44.02 -43.89
N THR A 10 12.19 -43.24 -44.65
CA THR A 10 11.95 -41.83 -44.45
C THR A 10 11.00 -41.60 -43.28
N LEU A 11 11.55 -41.25 -42.14
CA LEU A 11 10.80 -40.84 -40.95
C LEU A 11 10.34 -39.38 -41.14
N LEU A 12 9.07 -39.18 -41.54
CA LEU A 12 8.41 -37.89 -41.57
C LEU A 12 8.13 -37.44 -40.15
N ILE A 13 9.03 -36.61 -39.59
CA ILE A 13 8.79 -35.90 -38.33
C ILE A 13 7.85 -34.76 -38.65
N HIS A 14 6.56 -34.95 -38.34
CA HIS A 14 5.59 -33.87 -38.29
C HIS A 14 5.88 -33.02 -37.02
N GLY A 15 6.72 -32.03 -37.20
CA GLY A 15 6.87 -30.95 -36.18
C GLY A 15 5.59 -30.12 -36.15
N ALA A 16 4.69 -30.42 -35.22
CA ALA A 16 3.59 -29.54 -34.90
C ALA A 16 4.21 -28.27 -34.26
N LEU A 17 4.35 -27.20 -35.05
CA LEU A 17 4.58 -25.85 -34.57
C LEU A 17 3.34 -25.43 -33.78
N THR A 18 3.30 -25.75 -32.48
CA THR A 18 2.40 -25.08 -31.57
C THR A 18 2.92 -23.65 -31.43
N CYS A 19 2.34 -22.71 -32.19
CA CYS A 19 2.41 -21.30 -31.89
C CYS A 19 1.72 -21.11 -30.52
N GLY A 20 2.46 -21.32 -29.46
CA GLY A 20 2.08 -20.87 -28.13
C GLY A 20 2.04 -19.34 -28.19
N CYS A 21 0.83 -18.77 -28.28
CA CYS A 21 0.63 -17.38 -27.95
C CYS A 21 1.07 -17.25 -26.49
N ALA A 22 2.32 -16.86 -26.26
CA ALA A 22 2.74 -16.41 -24.95
C ALA A 22 1.79 -15.27 -24.58
N ALA A 23 1.05 -15.43 -23.50
CA ALA A 23 0.28 -14.31 -22.96
C ALA A 23 1.23 -13.12 -22.79
N PRO A 24 0.83 -11.92 -23.22
CA PRO A 24 1.66 -10.74 -22.99
C PRO A 24 2.05 -10.71 -21.52
N ALA A 25 3.33 -10.46 -21.25
CA ALA A 25 3.80 -10.29 -19.88
C ALA A 25 2.91 -9.24 -19.20
N PRO A 26 2.43 -9.49 -17.98
CA PRO A 26 1.62 -8.51 -17.26
C PRO A 26 2.40 -7.19 -17.21
N ASP A 27 1.70 -6.10 -17.52
CA ASP A 27 2.28 -4.75 -17.37
C ASP A 27 2.64 -4.56 -15.88
N PRO A 28 3.92 -4.42 -15.53
CA PRO A 28 4.32 -4.25 -14.14
C PRO A 28 3.74 -2.97 -13.50
N LEU A 29 3.24 -2.04 -14.31
CA LEU A 29 2.58 -0.82 -13.86
C LEU A 29 1.04 -0.93 -13.88
N ALA A 30 0.48 -2.06 -14.31
CA ALA A 30 -0.95 -2.29 -14.23
C ALA A 30 -1.40 -2.23 -12.75
N THR A 31 -2.62 -1.76 -12.53
CA THR A 31 -3.18 -1.73 -11.17
C THR A 31 -3.46 -3.16 -10.69
N PRO A 32 -2.75 -3.65 -9.68
CA PRO A 32 -2.99 -4.99 -9.14
C PRO A 32 -4.39 -5.12 -8.53
N THR A 33 -4.92 -6.33 -8.53
CA THR A 33 -6.24 -6.61 -7.95
C THR A 33 -6.22 -6.73 -6.42
N GLN A 34 -5.04 -6.96 -5.84
CA GLN A 34 -4.86 -7.13 -4.39
C GLN A 34 -3.76 -6.19 -3.90
N LEU A 35 -4.14 -4.98 -3.56
CA LEU A 35 -3.23 -3.97 -3.04
C LEU A 35 -3.32 -3.92 -1.52
N THR A 36 -2.19 -3.93 -0.85
CA THR A 36 -2.09 -3.63 0.58
C THR A 36 -0.96 -2.63 0.80
N PHE A 37 -1.24 -1.62 1.62
CA PHE A 37 -0.27 -0.63 2.05
C PHE A 37 -0.16 -0.68 3.57
N ASP A 38 1.04 -0.81 4.11
CA ASP A 38 1.32 -0.76 5.55
C ASP A 38 2.39 0.29 5.79
N VAL A 39 2.06 1.31 6.55
CA VAL A 39 3.00 2.35 6.98
C VAL A 39 3.10 2.32 8.48
N THR A 40 4.30 2.16 8.99
CA THR A 40 4.61 2.30 10.41
C THR A 40 5.61 3.44 10.62
N ILE A 41 5.29 4.36 11.50
CA ILE A 41 6.15 5.47 11.91
C ILE A 41 6.65 5.16 13.32
N LEU A 42 7.94 4.94 13.45
CA LEU A 42 8.60 4.77 14.74
C LEU A 42 9.33 6.03 15.11
N LYS A 43 9.38 6.32 16.40
CA LYS A 43 10.05 7.50 16.93
C LYS A 43 10.89 7.12 18.14
N GLY A 44 12.13 7.55 18.15
CA GLY A 44 13.02 7.41 19.29
C GLY A 44 12.59 8.30 20.48
N ASP A 45 12.98 7.89 21.67
CA ASP A 45 12.57 8.48 22.94
C ASP A 45 13.07 9.94 23.16
N LYS A 46 14.17 10.33 22.50
CA LYS A 46 14.75 11.68 22.56
C LYS A 46 14.26 12.63 21.46
N VAL A 47 13.48 12.14 20.50
CA VAL A 47 12.91 13.01 19.48
C VAL A 47 11.86 13.93 20.10
N PRO A 48 11.90 15.26 19.89
CA PRO A 48 10.92 16.18 20.43
C PRO A 48 9.51 15.90 19.88
N PHE A 49 8.51 16.32 20.64
CA PHE A 49 7.12 16.20 20.17
C PHE A 49 6.91 17.03 18.89
N ARG A 50 6.25 16.42 17.93
CA ARG A 50 5.89 17.05 16.64
C ARG A 50 4.36 17.08 16.53
N THR A 51 3.85 18.16 15.96
CA THR A 51 2.41 18.37 15.79
C THR A 51 1.88 17.66 14.54
N GLU A 52 2.73 17.52 13.55
CA GLU A 52 2.42 16.93 12.26
C GLU A 52 2.14 15.41 12.39
N ALA A 53 1.01 14.98 11.88
CA ALA A 53 0.58 13.58 12.00
C ALA A 53 1.58 12.58 11.41
N TRP A 54 2.22 12.95 10.30
CA TRP A 54 3.19 12.11 9.59
C TRP A 54 4.57 12.04 10.27
N LEU A 55 4.78 12.80 11.36
CA LEU A 55 5.98 12.78 12.20
C LEU A 55 5.71 12.19 13.59
N ARG A 56 4.48 11.76 13.86
CA ARG A 56 4.11 11.10 15.12
C ARG A 56 4.20 9.59 14.97
N PRO A 57 4.48 8.86 16.03
CA PRO A 57 4.35 7.41 16.01
C PRO A 57 2.95 7.03 15.54
N GLY A 58 2.89 6.17 14.54
CA GLY A 58 1.63 5.77 13.94
C GLY A 58 1.78 4.50 13.12
N LYS A 59 0.67 3.78 12.99
CA LYS A 59 0.57 2.64 12.10
C LYS A 59 -0.73 2.72 11.32
N MET A 60 -0.63 2.57 10.01
CA MET A 60 -1.74 2.67 9.09
C MET A 60 -1.66 1.50 8.11
N ILE A 61 -2.77 0.78 7.93
CA ILE A 61 -2.81 -0.37 7.01
C ILE A 61 -4.06 -0.23 6.14
N VAL A 62 -3.89 -0.23 4.83
CA VAL A 62 -4.98 -0.29 3.84
C VAL A 62 -5.01 -1.68 3.25
N PHE A 63 -6.16 -2.32 3.30
CA PHE A 63 -6.40 -3.63 2.70
C PHE A 63 -7.03 -3.52 1.31
N PRO A 64 -7.02 -4.61 0.52
CA PRO A 64 -7.56 -4.60 -0.84
C PRO A 64 -9.05 -4.27 -0.92
N ASP A 65 -9.82 -4.55 0.11
CA ASP A 65 -11.25 -4.22 0.24
C ASP A 65 -11.51 -2.75 0.62
N GLY A 66 -10.44 -1.95 0.79
CA GLY A 66 -10.51 -0.56 1.23
C GLY A 66 -10.55 -0.37 2.74
N THR A 67 -10.58 -1.43 3.54
CA THR A 67 -10.51 -1.29 5.00
C THR A 67 -9.20 -0.63 5.40
N LEU A 68 -9.29 0.52 6.05
CA LEU A 68 -8.15 1.25 6.61
C LEU A 68 -8.13 1.08 8.13
N LEU A 69 -7.06 0.49 8.62
CA LEU A 69 -6.74 0.45 10.03
C LEU A 69 -5.76 1.59 10.36
N ALA A 70 -5.94 2.27 11.49
CA ALA A 70 -5.00 3.29 11.93
C ALA A 70 -4.93 3.37 13.46
N ASP A 71 -3.73 3.61 13.96
CA ASP A 71 -3.46 3.93 15.35
C ASP A 71 -2.29 4.92 15.42
N PHE A 72 -2.38 5.89 16.34
CA PHE A 72 -1.37 6.91 16.53
C PHE A 72 -1.10 7.10 18.02
N GLY A 73 0.14 7.19 18.38
CA GLY A 73 0.53 7.44 19.75
C GLY A 73 1.81 6.74 20.16
N PRO A 74 2.29 7.00 21.37
CA PRO A 74 3.59 6.51 21.84
C PRO A 74 3.65 4.98 22.04
N SER A 75 2.51 4.31 22.11
CA SER A 75 2.41 2.85 22.24
C SER A 75 2.54 2.12 20.90
N VAL A 76 2.50 2.85 19.78
CA VAL A 76 2.60 2.26 18.44
C VAL A 76 3.98 1.65 18.23
N ASN A 77 3.98 0.43 17.73
CA ASN A 77 5.17 -0.30 17.30
C ASN A 77 4.83 -1.18 16.09
N THR A 78 5.83 -1.84 15.54
CA THR A 78 5.68 -2.66 14.34
C THR A 78 4.72 -3.84 14.50
N ARG A 79 4.46 -4.31 15.73
CA ARG A 79 3.65 -5.50 16.04
C ARG A 79 2.20 -5.18 16.41
N VAL A 80 1.89 -3.93 16.73
CA VAL A 80 0.52 -3.51 17.05
C VAL A 80 -0.36 -3.67 15.82
N ARG A 81 -1.54 -4.23 16.01
CA ARG A 81 -2.60 -4.23 15.01
C ARG A 81 -3.54 -3.07 15.32
N PRO A 82 -3.60 -2.05 14.47
CA PRO A 82 -4.49 -0.91 14.66
C PRO A 82 -5.96 -1.30 14.60
N GLY A 83 -6.81 -0.47 15.18
CA GLY A 83 -8.25 -0.55 15.00
C GLY A 83 -8.69 -0.07 13.61
N VAL A 84 -9.93 -0.42 13.24
CA VAL A 84 -10.53 0.09 12.00
C VAL A 84 -10.79 1.58 12.16
N ALA A 85 -10.20 2.39 11.27
CA ALA A 85 -10.41 3.82 11.22
C ALA A 85 -11.58 4.17 10.26
N ARG A 86 -11.59 3.56 9.07
CA ARG A 86 -12.62 3.78 8.06
C ARG A 86 -12.54 2.73 6.93
N VAL A 87 -13.46 2.83 5.98
CA VAL A 87 -13.42 2.09 4.72
C VAL A 87 -13.25 3.10 3.58
N LEU A 88 -12.24 2.89 2.75
CA LEU A 88 -11.96 3.67 1.54
C LEU A 88 -12.75 3.09 0.36
N TYR A 89 -13.14 3.96 -0.56
CA TYR A 89 -13.65 3.48 -1.85
C TYR A 89 -12.52 2.85 -2.67
N GLN A 90 -12.83 1.86 -3.48
CA GLN A 90 -11.86 1.20 -4.35
C GLN A 90 -11.08 2.18 -5.22
N ARG A 91 -11.75 3.23 -5.71
CA ARG A 91 -11.10 4.30 -6.46
C ARG A 91 -10.00 5.00 -5.67
N GLN A 92 -10.21 5.26 -4.37
CA GLN A 92 -9.21 5.90 -3.51
C GLN A 92 -7.98 5.00 -3.33
N VAL A 93 -8.18 3.68 -3.19
CA VAL A 93 -7.07 2.72 -3.13
C VAL A 93 -6.25 2.73 -4.42
N PHE A 94 -6.91 2.81 -5.57
CA PHE A 94 -6.23 2.92 -6.87
C PHE A 94 -5.50 4.27 -7.04
N GLU A 95 -6.09 5.36 -6.60
CA GLU A 95 -5.43 6.68 -6.60
C GLU A 95 -4.18 6.68 -5.71
N MET A 96 -4.22 6.00 -4.55
CA MET A 96 -3.06 5.80 -3.70
C MET A 96 -1.98 4.97 -4.42
N TRP A 97 -2.36 3.91 -5.13
CA TRP A 97 -1.41 3.14 -5.94
C TRP A 97 -0.75 4.00 -7.03
N ASP A 98 -1.52 4.87 -7.69
CA ASP A 98 -0.97 5.79 -8.69
C ASP A 98 0.03 6.78 -8.08
N VAL A 99 -0.20 7.21 -6.85
CA VAL A 99 0.80 8.00 -6.11
C VAL A 99 2.04 7.17 -5.81
N ALA A 100 1.88 5.92 -5.32
CA ALA A 100 3.01 5.03 -5.05
C ALA A 100 3.87 4.79 -6.30
N LYS A 101 3.25 4.59 -7.47
CA LYS A 101 3.95 4.50 -8.77
C LYS A 101 4.77 5.75 -9.08
N LYS A 102 4.18 6.93 -8.94
CA LYS A 102 4.86 8.21 -9.21
C LYS A 102 6.04 8.46 -8.27
N LEU A 103 5.99 7.95 -7.05
CA LEU A 103 7.04 8.06 -6.06
C LEU A 103 8.09 6.94 -6.15
N GLY A 104 7.91 5.96 -7.03
CA GLY A 104 8.81 4.82 -7.21
C GLY A 104 8.58 3.67 -6.21
N PHE A 105 7.57 3.77 -5.35
CA PHE A 105 7.31 2.73 -4.34
C PHE A 105 6.56 1.51 -4.89
N ALA A 106 6.06 1.57 -6.11
CA ALA A 106 5.42 0.43 -6.77
C ALA A 106 6.42 -0.56 -7.37
N ASP A 107 7.69 -0.23 -7.39
CA ASP A 107 8.75 -1.05 -7.96
C ASP A 107 9.47 -1.84 -6.85
N PRO A 108 9.32 -3.17 -6.78
CA PRO A 108 10.00 -4.00 -5.78
C PRO A 108 11.52 -4.02 -5.95
N GLU A 109 12.08 -3.73 -7.15
CA GLU A 109 13.52 -3.68 -7.38
C GLU A 109 14.17 -2.48 -6.68
N LEU A 110 13.41 -1.44 -6.39
CA LEU A 110 13.88 -0.26 -5.64
C LEU A 110 13.75 -0.42 -4.12
N ALA A 111 13.23 -1.54 -3.64
CA ALA A 111 13.05 -1.78 -2.21
C ALA A 111 14.38 -1.94 -1.48
N ASP A 112 14.46 -1.34 -0.29
CA ASP A 112 15.70 -1.38 0.50
C ASP A 112 15.79 -2.61 1.41
N PHE A 113 14.67 -3.26 1.65
CA PHE A 113 14.55 -4.20 2.75
C PHE A 113 13.75 -5.43 2.35
N SER A 114 14.43 -6.55 2.28
CA SER A 114 13.84 -7.87 2.02
C SER A 114 13.59 -8.70 3.29
N ALA A 115 14.09 -8.24 4.45
CA ALA A 115 13.95 -8.92 5.71
C ALA A 115 12.65 -8.52 6.46
N ASN A 116 12.47 -9.07 7.66
CA ASN A 116 11.27 -8.83 8.46
C ASN A 116 11.19 -7.39 8.99
N PRO A 117 10.26 -6.53 8.53
CA PRO A 117 10.11 -5.16 8.99
C PRO A 117 9.75 -5.05 10.48
N TYR A 118 9.24 -6.13 11.09
CA TYR A 118 8.89 -6.17 12.52
C TYR A 118 10.11 -6.13 13.46
N LEU A 119 11.31 -6.25 12.92
CA LEU A 119 12.58 -6.16 13.68
C LEU A 119 13.21 -4.76 13.59
N VAL A 120 12.60 -3.84 12.87
CA VAL A 120 13.10 -2.47 12.76
C VAL A 120 12.74 -1.69 14.02
N GLU A 121 13.75 -1.06 14.61
CA GLU A 121 13.61 -0.18 15.76
C GLU A 121 14.19 1.19 15.46
N ALA A 122 13.64 2.24 16.08
CA ALA A 122 14.17 3.59 15.98
C ALA A 122 15.28 3.81 17.03
N GLN A 123 16.36 4.48 16.63
CA GLN A 123 17.37 4.97 17.57
C GLN A 123 16.83 6.14 18.39
N PRO A 124 17.44 6.50 19.53
CA PRO A 124 16.87 7.49 20.44
C PRO A 124 16.52 8.83 19.78
N ASN A 125 17.32 9.33 18.85
CA ASN A 125 17.09 10.62 18.18
C ASN A 125 16.49 10.49 16.77
N GLU A 126 15.94 9.35 16.43
CA GLU A 126 15.59 8.99 15.06
C GLU A 126 14.08 8.87 14.87
N ILE A 127 13.60 9.24 13.68
CA ILE A 127 12.30 8.84 13.15
C ILE A 127 12.55 7.83 12.03
N VAL A 128 11.76 6.77 12.01
CA VAL A 128 11.85 5.72 11.00
C VAL A 128 10.49 5.52 10.33
N TYR A 129 10.47 5.67 9.02
CA TYR A 129 9.34 5.25 8.20
C TYR A 129 9.58 3.82 7.70
N ILE A 130 8.66 2.95 7.97
CA ILE A 130 8.62 1.58 7.41
C ILE A 130 7.39 1.53 6.52
N MET A 131 7.60 1.43 5.23
CA MET A 131 6.54 1.46 4.21
C MET A 131 6.56 0.13 3.48
N THR A 132 5.55 -0.70 3.72
CA THR A 132 5.41 -2.01 3.08
C THR A 132 4.29 -1.96 2.07
N PHE A 133 4.55 -2.47 0.91
CA PHE A 133 3.61 -2.64 -0.19
C PHE A 133 3.42 -4.12 -0.46
N ALA A 134 2.21 -4.51 -0.77
CA ALA A 134 1.94 -5.82 -1.31
C ALA A 134 1.01 -5.67 -2.51
N ALA A 135 1.32 -6.40 -3.57
CA ALA A 135 0.55 -6.42 -4.81
C ALA A 135 0.53 -7.86 -5.34
N SER A 136 -0.65 -8.43 -5.48
CA SER A 136 -0.81 -9.85 -5.77
C SER A 136 -0.10 -10.71 -4.71
N ASP A 137 0.90 -11.49 -5.09
CA ASP A 137 1.66 -12.37 -4.20
C ASP A 137 3.00 -11.76 -3.72
N ASP A 138 3.36 -10.60 -4.27
CA ASP A 138 4.61 -9.93 -3.96
C ASP A 138 4.47 -8.96 -2.79
N ARG A 139 5.53 -8.88 -1.99
CA ARG A 139 5.63 -7.96 -0.87
C ARG A 139 7.03 -7.40 -0.76
N TRP A 140 7.13 -6.08 -0.63
CA TRP A 140 8.41 -5.39 -0.50
C TRP A 140 8.30 -4.21 0.48
N THR A 141 9.43 -3.78 1.03
CA THR A 141 9.48 -2.79 2.10
C THR A 141 10.59 -1.77 1.87
N PHE A 142 10.25 -0.53 2.10
CA PHE A 142 11.19 0.58 2.18
C PHE A 142 11.34 0.99 3.64
N VAL A 143 12.59 1.25 4.07
CA VAL A 143 12.89 1.76 5.41
C VAL A 143 13.66 3.06 5.26
N ARG A 144 13.07 4.16 5.69
CA ARG A 144 13.69 5.49 5.67
C ARG A 144 13.93 5.98 7.07
N ARG A 145 15.15 6.41 7.31
CA ARG A 145 15.63 6.86 8.62
C ARG A 145 16.11 8.30 8.52
N PHE A 146 15.75 9.12 9.47
CA PHE A 146 16.20 10.51 9.55
C PHE A 146 16.25 10.98 11.01
N GLU A 147 17.05 12.01 11.27
CA GLU A 147 17.10 12.63 12.60
C GLU A 147 15.75 13.24 12.96
N GLY A 148 15.36 13.15 14.23
CA GLY A 148 14.06 13.64 14.69
C GLY A 148 13.83 15.14 14.54
N THR A 149 14.90 15.92 14.35
CA THR A 149 14.89 17.35 14.02
C THR A 149 15.11 17.62 12.53
N GLY A 150 15.46 16.58 11.76
CA GLY A 150 15.69 16.66 10.33
C GLY A 150 14.41 16.56 9.52
N GLU A 151 14.60 16.60 8.21
CA GLU A 151 13.52 16.38 7.25
C GLU A 151 13.60 14.97 6.66
N PRO A 152 12.46 14.32 6.44
CA PRO A 152 12.41 13.03 5.77
C PRO A 152 12.78 13.16 4.29
N ASP A 153 13.07 12.04 3.66
CA ASP A 153 13.11 11.93 2.20
C ASP A 153 11.78 12.41 1.59
N PRO A 154 11.81 13.32 0.58
CA PRO A 154 10.59 13.95 0.06
C PRO A 154 9.54 12.95 -0.46
N ALA A 155 9.96 11.87 -1.12
CA ALA A 155 9.03 10.87 -1.64
C ALA A 155 8.32 10.14 -0.50
N SER A 156 9.07 9.74 0.53
CA SER A 156 8.54 9.07 1.71
C SER A 156 7.62 9.99 2.51
N GLU A 157 7.98 11.27 2.64
CA GLU A 157 7.13 12.24 3.31
C GLU A 157 5.77 12.39 2.62
N VAL A 158 5.78 12.51 1.29
CA VAL A 158 4.53 12.59 0.51
C VAL A 158 3.69 11.34 0.71
N TRP A 159 4.30 10.15 0.65
CA TRP A 159 3.56 8.91 0.84
C TRP A 159 2.95 8.79 2.24
N VAL A 160 3.73 9.07 3.28
CA VAL A 160 3.25 9.01 4.67
C VAL A 160 2.16 10.05 4.92
N LYS A 161 2.25 11.24 4.30
CA LYS A 161 1.17 12.24 4.33
C LYS A 161 -0.11 11.72 3.67
N VAL A 162 -0.03 11.06 2.52
CA VAL A 162 -1.19 10.46 1.85
C VAL A 162 -1.88 9.45 2.75
N MET A 163 -1.11 8.56 3.37
CA MET A 163 -1.63 7.57 4.32
C MET A 163 -2.26 8.22 5.56
N ALA A 164 -1.59 9.21 6.14
CA ALA A 164 -2.10 9.94 7.30
C ALA A 164 -3.38 10.71 6.94
N GLN A 165 -3.43 11.39 5.81
CA GLN A 165 -4.63 12.08 5.34
C GLN A 165 -5.79 11.09 5.13
N ALA A 166 -5.53 9.93 4.54
CA ALA A 166 -6.54 8.89 4.39
C ALA A 166 -7.08 8.43 5.75
N ALA A 167 -6.24 8.34 6.77
CA ALA A 167 -6.63 7.93 8.11
C ALA A 167 -7.38 9.02 8.90
N PHE A 168 -6.96 10.29 8.75
CA PHE A 168 -7.54 11.43 9.46
C PHE A 168 -8.59 12.20 8.67
N ALA A 169 -8.86 11.86 7.44
CA ALA A 169 -9.90 12.54 6.64
C ALA A 169 -11.29 12.36 7.28
N THR A 170 -11.41 12.84 8.50
CA THR A 170 -12.66 13.27 9.06
C THR A 170 -12.94 14.63 8.44
N ASP A 171 -13.99 14.68 7.63
CA ASP A 171 -14.71 15.92 7.32
C ASP A 171 -13.91 17.07 6.67
N LEU A 172 -13.03 16.78 5.73
CA LEU A 172 -12.79 17.77 4.66
C LEU A 172 -14.09 18.18 3.95
N ALA A 173 -15.16 17.41 4.16
CA ALA A 173 -16.50 17.72 3.67
C ALA A 173 -17.21 18.82 4.49
N ALA A 174 -16.83 19.06 5.73
CA ALA A 174 -17.47 20.09 6.55
C ALA A 174 -17.05 21.51 6.15
N ASP A 175 -15.83 21.68 5.62
CA ASP A 175 -15.29 23.00 5.22
C ASP A 175 -15.19 23.18 3.70
N ALA A 176 -15.45 22.16 2.92
CA ALA A 176 -15.50 22.29 1.48
C ALA A 176 -16.96 22.45 1.04
N ASP A 177 -17.27 23.50 0.31
CA ASP A 177 -18.50 23.65 -0.50
C ASP A 177 -18.57 22.57 -1.61
N LEU A 178 -18.25 21.33 -1.23
CA LEU A 178 -18.42 20.19 -2.11
C LEU A 178 -19.92 19.88 -2.15
N PRO A 179 -20.54 19.88 -3.32
CA PRO A 179 -21.93 19.47 -3.42
C PRO A 179 -22.06 18.09 -2.79
N ILE A 180 -22.99 17.95 -1.85
CA ILE A 180 -23.34 16.65 -1.25
C ILE A 180 -23.71 15.73 -2.41
N ARG A 181 -22.79 14.88 -2.83
CA ARG A 181 -22.99 13.99 -4.00
C ARG A 181 -23.80 12.75 -3.67
N TYR A 182 -24.14 12.57 -2.41
CA TYR A 182 -24.89 11.42 -1.95
C TYR A 182 -26.14 11.91 -1.24
N ASP A 183 -27.22 11.96 -1.99
CA ASP A 183 -28.55 11.99 -1.39
C ASP A 183 -28.86 10.55 -0.96
N PHE A 184 -28.69 10.27 0.32
CA PHE A 184 -29.06 8.98 0.91
C PHE A 184 -30.58 8.83 1.05
N GLY A 185 -31.34 9.75 0.45
CA GLY A 185 -32.76 9.83 0.66
C GLY A 185 -33.11 10.39 2.06
N PRO A 186 -34.39 10.41 2.39
CA PRO A 186 -34.82 10.89 3.70
C PRO A 186 -34.18 10.05 4.81
N ASP A 187 -33.61 10.72 5.82
CA ASP A 187 -33.01 10.10 6.97
C ASP A 187 -33.94 9.02 7.55
N PRO A 188 -33.60 7.73 7.50
CA PRO A 188 -34.44 6.65 8.01
C PRO A 188 -34.69 6.75 9.51
N TYR A 189 -33.93 7.58 10.23
CA TYR A 189 -34.07 7.85 11.66
C TYR A 189 -34.69 9.20 11.97
N ALA A 190 -35.15 9.97 10.95
CA ALA A 190 -35.80 11.27 11.16
C ALA A 190 -37.03 11.22 12.09
N TRP A 191 -37.64 10.03 12.25
CA TRP A 191 -38.72 9.77 13.19
C TRP A 191 -38.25 9.66 14.64
N PHE A 192 -36.95 9.35 14.88
CA PHE A 192 -36.39 9.23 16.21
C PHE A 192 -35.97 10.62 16.72
N LYS A 193 -36.87 11.29 17.40
CA LYS A 193 -36.54 12.50 18.15
C LYS A 193 -36.19 12.08 19.59
N PRO A 194 -34.93 12.28 20.06
CA PRO A 194 -34.65 12.06 21.46
C PRO A 194 -35.57 12.93 22.32
N PRO A 195 -36.04 12.46 23.46
CA PRO A 195 -36.89 13.23 24.36
C PRO A 195 -36.19 14.53 24.72
N ALA A 196 -36.87 15.66 24.62
CA ALA A 196 -36.38 16.96 25.03
C ALA A 196 -35.97 16.89 26.52
N LYS A 197 -34.73 17.30 26.81
CA LYS A 197 -34.21 17.42 28.18
C LYS A 197 -34.87 18.57 28.91
#